data_639a7c60dfa1ddb1342049fc4e6e2607
#
_entry.id   639a7c60dfa1ddb1342049fc4e6e2607
#
_cell.length_a   1.000
_cell.length_b   1.000
_cell.length_c   1.000
_cell.angle_alpha   90.00
_cell.angle_beta   90.00
_cell.angle_gamma   90.00
#
_symmetry.space_group_name_H-M   'P 1'
#
loop_
_entity.id
_entity.type
_entity.pdbx_description
1 polymer ?
#
loop_
_entity_poly.entity_id
_entity_poly.type
_entity_poly.pdbx_seq_one_letter_code
_entity_poly.pdbx_strand_id
1 'polypeptide(L)'
;MEPTRSQRILVVDDEPSIVDAVATSLRYEGFGVDEAVNGRLALAAAQERPPDLIVLDVMLPDLDGLEVTRRLRADGIRVPILFLTARDAIDDKVAGLTVGGDDYVTKPFALAEIVARVHAILRRIGTEPEDDGFLRFADVEMDENAHEVTRGGHPISLTATEFNLLRFFLLNPRHVLSKSQILDHVWHYDFGGDGNVVETYVSYLRKKLEAVGPPLIHTVRLVGYALREPAGE
;
A
#
# COMPACT_ATOMS: atom_id res chain seq x y z
N MET A 1 -9.46 28.95 -9.65
CA MET A 1 -8.73 28.07 -8.72
C MET A 1 -9.81 27.41 -7.87
N GLU A 2 -10.21 26.19 -8.23
CA GLU A 2 -11.17 25.44 -7.44
C GLU A 2 -10.55 25.14 -6.06
N PRO A 3 -11.29 25.23 -4.96
CA PRO A 3 -10.78 24.87 -3.65
C PRO A 3 -10.44 23.38 -3.66
N THR A 4 -9.18 23.06 -3.47
CA THR A 4 -8.71 21.67 -3.32
C THR A 4 -9.53 21.04 -2.20
N ARG A 5 -10.38 20.05 -2.53
CA ARG A 5 -11.19 19.33 -1.55
C ARG A 5 -10.24 18.72 -0.50
N SER A 6 -10.40 19.11 0.75
CA SER A 6 -9.64 18.49 1.85
C SER A 6 -9.95 16.99 1.87
N GLN A 7 -8.91 16.16 1.77
CA GLN A 7 -9.04 14.71 1.86
C GLN A 7 -9.58 14.32 3.24
N ARG A 8 -10.49 13.35 3.27
CA ARG A 8 -11.18 12.92 4.48
C ARG A 8 -10.69 11.56 4.95
N ILE A 9 -10.39 11.46 6.23
CA ILE A 9 -9.95 10.23 6.88
C ILE A 9 -10.96 9.85 7.96
N LEU A 10 -11.36 8.58 7.98
CA LEU A 10 -12.16 8.01 9.07
C LEU A 10 -11.22 7.29 10.03
N VAL A 11 -11.20 7.70 11.30
CA VAL A 11 -10.41 7.06 12.36
C VAL A 11 -11.36 6.20 13.21
N VAL A 12 -11.01 4.92 13.37
CA VAL A 12 -11.85 3.92 14.04
C VAL A 12 -11.01 3.16 15.08
N ASP A 13 -11.32 3.37 16.35
CA ASP A 13 -10.72 2.66 17.49
C ASP A 13 -11.70 2.74 18.66
N ASP A 14 -11.78 1.72 19.51
CA ASP A 14 -12.64 1.73 20.69
C ASP A 14 -12.02 2.47 21.89
N GLU A 15 -10.72 2.80 21.82
CA GLU A 15 -10.03 3.65 22.79
C GLU A 15 -10.14 5.14 22.41
N PRO A 16 -10.92 5.96 23.14
CA PRO A 16 -11.09 7.38 22.80
C PRO A 16 -9.79 8.18 22.78
N SER A 17 -8.82 7.80 23.62
CA SER A 17 -7.50 8.44 23.70
C SER A 17 -6.68 8.22 22.41
N ILE A 18 -6.80 7.07 21.77
CA ILE A 18 -6.15 6.75 20.50
C ILE A 18 -6.83 7.54 19.38
N VAL A 19 -8.17 7.49 19.33
CA VAL A 19 -8.96 8.24 18.34
C VAL A 19 -8.60 9.72 18.39
N ASP A 20 -8.62 10.34 19.57
CA ASP A 20 -8.33 11.78 19.74
C ASP A 20 -6.90 12.12 19.33
N ALA A 21 -5.91 11.34 19.74
CA ALA A 21 -4.51 11.56 19.40
C ALA A 21 -4.25 11.46 17.89
N VAL A 22 -4.79 10.41 17.23
CA VAL A 22 -4.63 10.21 15.79
C VAL A 22 -5.40 11.27 15.02
N ALA A 23 -6.66 11.54 15.38
CA ALA A 23 -7.48 12.55 14.73
C ALA A 23 -6.87 13.96 14.84
N THR A 24 -6.37 14.32 16.02
CA THR A 24 -5.69 15.62 16.21
C THR A 24 -4.44 15.75 15.34
N SER A 25 -3.62 14.70 15.26
CA SER A 25 -2.43 14.69 14.41
C SER A 25 -2.77 14.82 12.92
N LEU A 26 -3.79 14.11 12.44
CA LEU A 26 -4.22 14.17 11.05
C LEU A 26 -4.88 15.51 10.70
N ARG A 27 -5.64 16.12 11.62
CA ARG A 27 -6.18 17.48 11.44
C ARG A 27 -5.09 18.52 11.36
N TYR A 28 -4.01 18.37 12.15
CA TYR A 28 -2.83 19.26 12.08
C TYR A 28 -2.16 19.22 10.70
N GLU A 29 -2.18 18.07 10.02
CA GLU A 29 -1.71 17.88 8.64
C GLU A 29 -2.69 18.41 7.57
N GLY A 30 -3.84 18.94 7.97
CA GLY A 30 -4.83 19.55 7.07
C GLY A 30 -5.90 18.60 6.55
N PHE A 31 -5.99 17.36 7.05
CA PHE A 31 -7.04 16.43 6.69
C PHE A 31 -8.37 16.76 7.38
N GLY A 32 -9.49 16.50 6.69
CA GLY A 32 -10.79 16.38 7.34
C GLY A 32 -10.87 15.01 8.06
N VAL A 33 -11.25 14.98 9.34
CA VAL A 33 -11.26 13.72 10.10
C VAL A 33 -12.62 13.49 10.72
N ASP A 34 -13.19 12.33 10.38
CA ASP A 34 -14.36 11.74 11.04
C ASP A 34 -13.89 10.64 12.00
N GLU A 35 -14.68 10.37 13.03
CA GLU A 35 -14.33 9.45 14.09
C GLU A 35 -15.43 8.42 14.32
N ALA A 36 -15.06 7.18 14.61
CA ALA A 36 -15.97 6.12 15.00
C ALA A 36 -15.35 5.28 16.12
N VAL A 37 -16.16 4.88 17.10
CA VAL A 37 -15.71 4.13 18.28
C VAL A 37 -16.02 2.63 18.18
N ASN A 38 -16.55 2.16 17.06
CA ASN A 38 -16.85 0.75 16.81
C ASN A 38 -17.09 0.47 15.32
N GLY A 39 -17.12 -0.80 14.94
CA GLY A 39 -17.24 -1.22 13.56
C GLY A 39 -18.57 -0.88 12.89
N ARG A 40 -19.69 -0.88 13.63
CA ARG A 40 -20.99 -0.51 13.07
C ARG A 40 -21.06 0.98 12.72
N LEU A 41 -20.53 1.84 13.57
CA LEU A 41 -20.45 3.27 13.29
C LEU A 41 -19.49 3.55 12.13
N ALA A 42 -18.38 2.81 12.05
CA ALA A 42 -17.46 2.91 10.94
C ALA A 42 -18.12 2.58 9.59
N LEU A 43 -18.90 1.48 9.52
CA LEU A 43 -19.66 1.10 8.32
C LEU A 43 -20.66 2.19 7.94
N ALA A 44 -21.47 2.66 8.91
CA ALA A 44 -22.46 3.70 8.68
C ALA A 44 -21.82 5.00 8.14
N ALA A 45 -20.73 5.46 8.76
CA ALA A 45 -20.02 6.65 8.35
C ALA A 45 -19.43 6.52 6.93
N ALA A 46 -18.86 5.36 6.60
CA ALA A 46 -18.28 5.11 5.29
C ALA A 46 -19.33 4.98 4.18
N GLN A 47 -20.54 4.45 4.50
CA GLN A 47 -21.65 4.35 3.55
C GLN A 47 -22.34 5.71 3.32
N GLU A 48 -22.55 6.51 4.39
CA GLU A 48 -23.18 7.82 4.29
C GLU A 48 -22.31 8.80 3.50
N ARG A 49 -21.02 8.79 3.78
CA ARG A 49 -20.04 9.68 3.14
C ARG A 49 -18.68 8.99 3.03
N PRO A 50 -18.37 8.35 1.90
CA PRO A 50 -17.11 7.63 1.73
C PRO A 50 -15.89 8.51 2.05
N PRO A 51 -15.00 8.07 2.98
CA PRO A 51 -13.74 8.74 3.24
C PRO A 51 -12.72 8.42 2.14
N ASP A 52 -11.63 9.19 2.08
CA ASP A 52 -10.51 8.93 1.16
C ASP A 52 -9.55 7.88 1.74
N LEU A 53 -9.61 7.61 3.07
CA LEU A 53 -8.86 6.56 3.76
C LEU A 53 -9.52 6.24 5.11
N ILE A 54 -9.43 4.98 5.55
CA ILE A 54 -9.83 4.55 6.90
C ILE A 54 -8.59 4.11 7.69
N VAL A 55 -8.39 4.68 8.87
CA VAL A 55 -7.49 4.14 9.90
C VAL A 55 -8.34 3.29 10.82
N LEU A 56 -8.11 1.97 10.88
CA LEU A 56 -9.04 1.01 11.45
C LEU A 56 -8.36 0.08 12.45
N ASP A 57 -8.80 0.08 13.70
CA ASP A 57 -8.38 -0.97 14.64
C ASP A 57 -8.97 -2.32 14.21
N VAL A 58 -8.12 -3.35 14.26
CA VAL A 58 -8.53 -4.74 14.05
C VAL A 58 -9.41 -5.22 15.22
N MET A 59 -9.08 -4.84 16.45
CA MET A 59 -9.71 -5.34 17.68
C MET A 59 -10.85 -4.43 18.15
N LEU A 60 -11.98 -4.41 17.47
CA LEU A 60 -13.16 -3.65 17.88
C LEU A 60 -14.17 -4.52 18.64
N PRO A 61 -14.96 -3.95 19.58
CA PRO A 61 -15.78 -4.73 20.50
C PRO A 61 -17.04 -5.36 19.88
N ASP A 62 -17.51 -4.85 18.74
CA ASP A 62 -18.77 -5.29 18.10
C ASP A 62 -18.58 -6.04 16.79
N LEU A 63 -17.79 -5.49 15.89
CA LEU A 63 -17.38 -6.07 14.62
C LEU A 63 -15.88 -5.85 14.48
N ASP A 64 -15.11 -6.93 14.34
CA ASP A 64 -13.67 -6.78 14.11
C ASP A 64 -13.37 -6.02 12.81
N GLY A 65 -12.21 -5.36 12.75
CA GLY A 65 -11.82 -4.52 11.62
C GLY A 65 -11.74 -5.29 10.30
N LEU A 66 -11.46 -6.60 10.33
CA LEU A 66 -11.43 -7.44 9.14
C LEU A 66 -12.86 -7.68 8.61
N GLU A 67 -13.83 -7.87 9.51
CA GLU A 67 -15.25 -8.01 9.13
C GLU A 67 -15.81 -6.69 8.60
N VAL A 68 -15.43 -5.56 9.20
CA VAL A 68 -15.76 -4.22 8.66
C VAL A 68 -15.24 -4.11 7.22
N THR A 69 -13.99 -4.49 6.99
CA THR A 69 -13.38 -4.46 5.65
C THR A 69 -14.12 -5.35 4.67
N ARG A 70 -14.43 -6.60 5.04
CA ARG A 70 -15.18 -7.52 4.18
C ARG A 70 -16.54 -6.94 3.74
N ARG A 71 -17.27 -6.31 4.67
CA ARG A 71 -18.56 -5.68 4.36
C ARG A 71 -18.41 -4.49 3.45
N LEU A 72 -17.44 -3.60 3.69
CA LEU A 72 -17.15 -2.48 2.79
C LEU A 72 -16.86 -2.96 1.37
N ARG A 73 -16.02 -4.01 1.23
CA ARG A 73 -15.70 -4.60 -0.09
C ARG A 73 -16.92 -5.27 -0.74
N ALA A 74 -17.77 -5.95 0.02
CA ALA A 74 -19.02 -6.54 -0.47
C ALA A 74 -20.01 -5.46 -0.97
N ASP A 75 -20.03 -4.29 -0.32
CA ASP A 75 -20.84 -3.14 -0.73
C ASP A 75 -20.21 -2.32 -1.88
N GLY A 76 -19.08 -2.78 -2.44
CA GLY A 76 -18.37 -2.10 -3.53
C GLY A 76 -17.53 -0.90 -3.08
N ILE A 77 -17.39 -0.66 -1.79
CA ILE A 77 -16.62 0.45 -1.23
C ILE A 77 -15.14 0.02 -1.16
N ARG A 78 -14.32 0.55 -2.08
CA ARG A 78 -12.89 0.24 -2.20
C ARG A 78 -11.97 1.29 -1.56
N VAL A 79 -12.44 1.94 -0.52
CA VAL A 79 -11.64 2.91 0.24
C VAL A 79 -10.40 2.21 0.83
N PRO A 80 -9.20 2.81 0.77
CA PRO A 80 -8.01 2.24 1.36
C PRO A 80 -8.08 2.18 2.89
N ILE A 81 -7.47 1.14 3.46
CA ILE A 81 -7.52 0.86 4.88
C ILE A 81 -6.12 0.67 5.44
N LEU A 82 -5.76 1.52 6.41
CA LEU A 82 -4.58 1.36 7.27
C LEU A 82 -5.03 0.70 8.57
N PHE A 83 -4.62 -0.56 8.79
CA PHE A 83 -4.95 -1.27 10.02
C PHE A 83 -4.06 -0.86 11.19
N LEU A 84 -4.69 -0.71 12.37
CA LEU A 84 -3.99 -0.69 13.66
C LEU A 84 -4.13 -2.09 14.28
N THR A 85 -3.04 -2.71 14.71
CA THR A 85 -3.06 -4.09 15.20
C THR A 85 -2.16 -4.27 16.42
N ALA A 86 -2.51 -5.19 17.32
CA ALA A 86 -1.64 -5.58 18.42
C ALA A 86 -0.41 -6.36 17.90
N ARG A 87 0.70 -6.28 18.63
CA ARG A 87 2.00 -6.87 18.25
C ARG A 87 1.97 -8.39 18.08
N ASP A 88 1.05 -9.06 18.77
CA ASP A 88 0.97 -10.54 18.82
C ASP A 88 0.04 -11.14 17.75
N ALA A 89 -0.63 -10.31 16.98
CA ALA A 89 -1.58 -10.73 15.94
C ALA A 89 -0.90 -10.88 14.56
N ILE A 90 0.19 -11.65 14.48
CA ILE A 90 0.92 -11.89 13.20
C ILE A 90 0.01 -12.62 12.21
N ASP A 91 -0.83 -13.54 12.68
CA ASP A 91 -1.82 -14.24 11.84
C ASP A 91 -2.91 -13.30 11.30
N ASP A 92 -3.26 -12.24 12.05
CA ASP A 92 -4.21 -11.22 11.61
C ASP A 92 -3.63 -10.30 10.53
N LYS A 93 -2.30 -10.12 10.47
CA LYS A 93 -1.64 -9.34 9.40
C LYS A 93 -1.79 -9.99 8.04
N VAL A 94 -1.61 -11.31 7.96
CA VAL A 94 -1.80 -12.09 6.73
C VAL A 94 -3.28 -12.09 6.35
N ALA A 95 -4.18 -12.26 7.32
CA ALA A 95 -5.63 -12.19 7.09
C ALA A 95 -6.06 -10.78 6.64
N GLY A 96 -5.51 -9.70 7.22
CA GLY A 96 -5.86 -8.32 6.90
C GLY A 96 -5.48 -7.93 5.47
N LEU A 97 -4.29 -8.30 5.02
CA LEU A 97 -3.84 -8.06 3.64
C LEU A 97 -4.62 -8.93 2.62
N THR A 98 -4.98 -10.16 3.00
CA THR A 98 -5.81 -11.06 2.17
C THR A 98 -7.26 -10.56 2.02
N VAL A 99 -7.77 -9.83 3.01
CA VAL A 99 -9.14 -9.27 3.03
C VAL A 99 -9.20 -7.92 2.31
N GLY A 100 -8.05 -7.31 1.92
CA GLY A 100 -8.00 -6.07 1.15
C GLY A 100 -7.63 -4.83 1.97
N GLY A 101 -6.81 -4.97 3.01
CA GLY A 101 -6.11 -3.85 3.67
C GLY A 101 -4.88 -3.42 2.86
N ASP A 102 -4.56 -2.14 2.90
CA ASP A 102 -3.50 -1.53 2.10
C ASP A 102 -2.17 -1.39 2.86
N ASP A 103 -2.21 -1.29 4.19
CA ASP A 103 -1.04 -1.26 5.08
C ASP A 103 -1.47 -1.53 6.53
N TYR A 104 -0.51 -1.70 7.44
CA TYR A 104 -0.77 -1.89 8.87
C TYR A 104 0.28 -1.19 9.75
N VAL A 105 -0.12 -0.83 10.97
CA VAL A 105 0.73 -0.30 12.03
C VAL A 105 0.50 -1.09 13.31
N THR A 106 1.58 -1.50 13.98
CA THR A 106 1.48 -2.25 15.24
C THR A 106 1.44 -1.34 16.45
N LYS A 107 0.48 -1.58 17.35
CA LYS A 107 0.43 -0.95 18.69
C LYS A 107 1.54 -1.54 19.60
N PRO A 108 2.32 -0.71 20.35
CA PRO A 108 2.26 0.75 20.38
C PRO A 108 2.98 1.38 19.18
N PHE A 109 2.47 2.50 18.67
CA PHE A 109 2.98 3.21 17.51
C PHE A 109 3.33 4.68 17.83
N ALA A 110 4.15 5.28 16.97
CA ALA A 110 4.35 6.72 16.96
C ALA A 110 3.31 7.41 16.05
N LEU A 111 2.72 8.53 16.47
CA LEU A 111 1.75 9.28 15.64
C LEU A 111 2.36 9.70 14.30
N ALA A 112 3.64 10.07 14.28
CA ALA A 112 4.37 10.40 13.06
C ALA A 112 4.43 9.21 12.06
N GLU A 113 4.41 7.96 12.53
CA GLU A 113 4.36 6.79 11.67
C GLU A 113 3.00 6.68 10.96
N ILE A 114 1.90 6.87 11.70
CA ILE A 114 0.53 6.85 11.12
C ILE A 114 0.42 7.96 10.06
N VAL A 115 0.83 9.18 10.38
CA VAL A 115 0.80 10.33 9.45
C VAL A 115 1.60 10.02 8.19
N ALA A 116 2.81 9.50 8.31
CA ALA A 116 3.65 9.15 7.16
C ALA A 116 3.00 8.08 6.26
N ARG A 117 2.38 7.04 6.85
CA ARG A 117 1.69 5.98 6.11
C ARG A 117 0.41 6.48 5.44
N VAL A 118 -0.38 7.29 6.12
CA VAL A 118 -1.57 7.94 5.53
C VAL A 118 -1.18 8.75 4.30
N HIS A 119 -0.16 9.61 4.39
CA HIS A 119 0.35 10.35 3.23
C HIS A 119 0.84 9.41 2.11
N ALA A 120 1.51 8.31 2.45
CA ALA A 120 2.00 7.35 1.47
C ALA A 120 0.85 6.65 0.72
N ILE A 121 -0.20 6.23 1.44
CA ILE A 121 -1.38 5.59 0.86
C ILE A 121 -2.14 6.59 -0.02
N LEU A 122 -2.46 7.78 0.49
CA LEU A 122 -3.22 8.80 -0.24
C LEU A 122 -2.48 9.30 -1.49
N ARG A 123 -1.15 9.39 -1.45
CA ARG A 123 -0.35 9.73 -2.63
C ARG A 123 -0.46 8.67 -3.72
N ARG A 124 -0.55 7.38 -3.37
CA ARG A 124 -0.78 6.29 -4.34
C ARG A 124 -2.12 6.45 -5.04
N ILE A 125 -3.16 6.90 -4.32
CA ILE A 125 -4.51 7.08 -4.85
C ILE A 125 -4.64 8.37 -5.67
N GLY A 126 -3.98 9.46 -5.26
CA GLY A 126 -4.02 10.75 -5.96
C GLY A 126 -3.27 10.78 -7.30
N THR A 127 -2.55 9.72 -7.64
CA THR A 127 -1.84 9.53 -8.91
C THR A 127 -2.56 8.57 -9.86
N GLU A 128 -3.74 8.04 -9.50
CA GLU A 128 -4.46 7.10 -10.35
C GLU A 128 -5.37 7.81 -11.36
N PRO A 129 -5.17 7.58 -12.67
CA PRO A 129 -6.28 7.47 -13.58
C PRO A 129 -7.02 6.18 -13.24
N GLU A 130 -8.36 6.19 -13.23
CA GLU A 130 -9.30 5.08 -13.05
C GLU A 130 -8.67 3.72 -12.72
N ASP A 131 -9.01 3.13 -11.54
CA ASP A 131 -8.56 1.78 -11.12
C ASP A 131 -9.06 0.75 -12.15
N ASP A 132 -8.35 0.65 -13.26
CA ASP A 132 -8.56 -0.33 -14.32
C ASP A 132 -7.85 -1.66 -14.03
N GLY A 133 -7.28 -1.82 -12.82
CA GLY A 133 -6.50 -3.00 -12.43
C GLY A 133 -5.09 -3.04 -13.02
N PHE A 134 -4.63 -1.92 -13.63
CA PHE A 134 -3.30 -1.83 -14.23
C PHE A 134 -2.35 -0.95 -13.43
N LEU A 135 -1.18 -1.46 -13.11
CA LEU A 135 -0.05 -0.66 -12.66
C LEU A 135 0.80 -0.23 -13.85
N ARG A 136 1.08 1.07 -13.96
CA ARG A 136 1.84 1.62 -15.11
C ARG A 136 3.02 2.46 -14.66
N PHE A 137 4.14 2.29 -15.36
CA PHE A 137 5.30 3.17 -15.23
C PHE A 137 6.10 3.18 -16.54
N ALA A 138 6.32 4.38 -17.11
CA ALA A 138 6.93 4.56 -18.42
C ALA A 138 6.15 3.75 -19.50
N ASP A 139 6.82 2.79 -20.14
CA ASP A 139 6.27 1.88 -21.15
C ASP A 139 5.89 0.49 -20.58
N VAL A 140 5.91 0.31 -19.26
CA VAL A 140 5.52 -0.93 -18.58
C VAL A 140 4.08 -0.82 -18.11
N GLU A 141 3.26 -1.83 -18.43
CA GLU A 141 1.92 -2.03 -17.92
C GLU A 141 1.79 -3.42 -17.30
N MET A 142 1.20 -3.50 -16.12
CA MET A 142 0.94 -4.74 -15.38
C MET A 142 -0.55 -4.83 -15.07
N ASP A 143 -1.20 -5.85 -15.58
CA ASP A 143 -2.57 -6.23 -15.20
C ASP A 143 -2.48 -7.17 -14.00
N GLU A 144 -2.91 -6.69 -12.81
CA GLU A 144 -2.89 -7.48 -11.58
C GLU A 144 -3.95 -8.57 -11.59
N ASN A 145 -5.08 -8.37 -12.28
CA ASN A 145 -6.19 -9.31 -12.34
C ASN A 145 -5.90 -10.46 -13.31
N ALA A 146 -5.36 -10.14 -14.49
CA ALA A 146 -4.96 -11.15 -15.48
C ALA A 146 -3.59 -11.77 -15.17
N HIS A 147 -2.81 -11.19 -14.23
CA HIS A 147 -1.43 -11.57 -13.94
C HIS A 147 -0.51 -11.47 -15.15
N GLU A 148 -0.72 -10.45 -15.97
CA GLU A 148 0.00 -10.18 -17.21
C GLU A 148 0.84 -8.91 -17.12
N VAL A 149 1.96 -8.91 -17.82
CA VAL A 149 2.85 -7.75 -17.90
C VAL A 149 3.20 -7.50 -19.36
N THR A 150 3.12 -6.25 -19.77
CA THR A 150 3.61 -5.81 -21.09
C THR A 150 4.61 -4.68 -20.92
N ARG A 151 5.50 -4.53 -21.91
CA ARG A 151 6.39 -3.39 -22.02
C ARG A 151 6.43 -2.90 -23.47
N GLY A 152 6.04 -1.65 -23.71
CA GLY A 152 5.89 -1.12 -25.06
C GLY A 152 4.95 -1.96 -25.93
N GLY A 153 3.91 -2.56 -25.34
CA GLY A 153 2.98 -3.48 -25.99
C GLY A 153 3.50 -4.92 -26.20
N HIS A 154 4.74 -5.23 -25.80
CA HIS A 154 5.31 -6.58 -25.89
C HIS A 154 5.09 -7.36 -24.58
N PRO A 155 4.51 -8.57 -24.62
CA PRO A 155 4.28 -9.36 -23.40
C PRO A 155 5.61 -9.80 -22.77
N ILE A 156 5.70 -9.66 -21.44
CA ILE A 156 6.84 -10.07 -20.62
C ILE A 156 6.43 -11.25 -19.74
N SER A 157 7.03 -12.41 -19.97
CA SER A 157 6.76 -13.59 -19.14
C SER A 157 7.56 -13.52 -17.83
N LEU A 158 6.87 -13.35 -16.70
CA LEU A 158 7.44 -13.31 -15.36
C LEU A 158 7.04 -14.55 -14.57
N THR A 159 7.92 -14.99 -13.68
CA THR A 159 7.57 -15.93 -12.61
C THR A 159 6.79 -15.17 -11.51
N ALA A 160 6.08 -15.89 -10.62
CA ALA A 160 5.33 -15.28 -9.53
C ALA A 160 6.20 -14.32 -8.67
N THR A 161 7.44 -14.72 -8.37
CA THR A 161 8.37 -13.88 -7.58
C THR A 161 8.82 -12.63 -8.36
N GLU A 162 9.12 -12.77 -9.66
CA GLU A 162 9.48 -11.63 -10.50
C GLU A 162 8.29 -10.67 -10.68
N PHE A 163 7.07 -11.20 -10.78
CA PHE A 163 5.84 -10.43 -10.85
C PHE A 163 5.65 -9.61 -9.57
N ASN A 164 5.74 -10.24 -8.38
CA ASN A 164 5.63 -9.57 -7.11
C ASN A 164 6.74 -8.52 -6.91
N LEU A 165 7.95 -8.79 -7.36
CA LEU A 165 9.05 -7.83 -7.31
C LEU A 165 8.78 -6.62 -8.21
N LEU A 166 8.33 -6.84 -9.45
CA LEU A 166 7.96 -5.75 -10.35
C LEU A 166 6.78 -4.95 -9.81
N ARG A 167 5.75 -5.63 -9.30
CA ARG A 167 4.62 -5.01 -8.63
C ARG A 167 5.07 -4.07 -7.51
N PHE A 168 5.98 -4.53 -6.65
CA PHE A 168 6.49 -3.70 -5.56
C PHE A 168 7.24 -2.46 -6.07
N PHE A 169 7.97 -2.57 -7.16
CA PHE A 169 8.59 -1.42 -7.82
C PHE A 169 7.55 -0.48 -8.43
N LEU A 170 6.53 -1.00 -9.10
CA LEU A 170 5.46 -0.21 -9.72
C LEU A 170 4.60 0.53 -8.70
N LEU A 171 4.41 -0.04 -7.51
CA LEU A 171 3.75 0.62 -6.39
C LEU A 171 4.60 1.72 -5.71
N ASN A 172 5.92 1.72 -5.97
CA ASN A 172 6.86 2.68 -5.39
C ASN A 172 7.74 3.34 -6.47
N PRO A 173 7.16 3.95 -7.51
CA PRO A 173 7.92 4.52 -8.61
C PRO A 173 8.80 5.67 -8.11
N ARG A 174 10.02 5.75 -8.62
CA ARG A 174 11.03 6.78 -8.30
C ARG A 174 11.55 6.75 -6.84
N HIS A 175 11.07 5.85 -5.99
CA HIS A 175 11.60 5.68 -4.63
C HIS A 175 12.73 4.67 -4.62
N VAL A 176 13.71 4.91 -3.74
CA VAL A 176 14.78 3.95 -3.50
C VAL A 176 14.30 2.96 -2.46
N LEU A 177 14.21 1.69 -2.87
CA LEU A 177 13.85 0.57 -2.00
C LEU A 177 15.12 -0.13 -1.52
N SER A 178 15.31 -0.25 -0.22
CA SER A 178 16.42 -1.00 0.35
C SER A 178 16.25 -2.51 0.10
N LYS A 179 17.36 -3.26 0.17
CA LYS A 179 17.30 -4.73 0.03
C LYS A 179 16.41 -5.37 1.09
N SER A 180 16.43 -4.87 2.33
CA SER A 180 15.57 -5.36 3.40
C SER A 180 14.10 -5.12 3.09
N GLN A 181 13.71 -3.93 2.65
CA GLN A 181 12.33 -3.64 2.25
C GLN A 181 11.85 -4.55 1.11
N ILE A 182 12.68 -4.78 0.11
CA ILE A 182 12.37 -5.69 -0.99
C ILE A 182 12.24 -7.13 -0.49
N LEU A 183 13.17 -7.58 0.36
CA LEU A 183 13.16 -8.92 0.93
C LEU A 183 11.90 -9.16 1.77
N ASP A 184 11.58 -8.23 2.66
CA ASP A 184 10.42 -8.32 3.55
C ASP A 184 9.10 -8.33 2.77
N HIS A 185 9.01 -7.54 1.69
CA HIS A 185 7.77 -7.43 0.91
C HIS A 185 7.56 -8.62 -0.04
N VAL A 186 8.60 -9.10 -0.71
CA VAL A 186 8.48 -10.11 -1.79
C VAL A 186 8.61 -11.54 -1.25
N TRP A 187 9.41 -11.76 -0.18
CA TRP A 187 9.70 -13.10 0.34
C TRP A 187 9.12 -13.39 1.72
N HIS A 188 8.52 -12.37 2.40
CA HIS A 188 8.03 -12.48 3.78
C HIS A 188 9.13 -12.89 4.79
N TYR A 189 8.88 -12.67 6.09
CA TYR A 189 9.85 -12.73 7.20
C TYR A 189 10.51 -14.10 7.45
N ASP A 190 10.11 -15.18 6.77
CA ASP A 190 10.61 -16.55 7.00
C ASP A 190 11.79 -16.96 6.10
N PHE A 191 12.30 -16.04 5.28
CA PHE A 191 13.43 -16.36 4.43
C PHE A 191 14.75 -16.19 5.20
N GLY A 192 15.17 -17.24 5.94
CA GLY A 192 16.53 -17.36 6.53
C GLY A 192 17.64 -17.42 5.45
N GLY A 193 17.39 -16.84 4.26
CA GLY A 193 18.22 -16.87 3.09
C GLY A 193 19.15 -15.68 2.96
N ASP A 194 20.23 -15.91 2.26
CA ASP A 194 21.28 -14.96 1.91
C ASP A 194 20.69 -13.72 1.19
N GLY A 195 21.08 -12.51 1.63
CA GLY A 195 20.64 -11.23 1.03
C GLY A 195 20.92 -11.09 -0.48
N ASN A 196 21.67 -12.04 -1.07
CA ASN A 196 21.96 -12.14 -2.49
C ASN A 196 20.73 -12.53 -3.34
N VAL A 197 19.64 -13.02 -2.73
CA VAL A 197 18.43 -13.39 -3.48
C VAL A 197 17.80 -12.18 -4.18
N VAL A 198 17.79 -11.02 -3.53
CA VAL A 198 17.25 -9.76 -4.12
C VAL A 198 18.03 -9.38 -5.37
N GLU A 199 19.39 -9.44 -5.31
CA GLU A 199 20.24 -9.13 -6.46
C GLU A 199 19.99 -10.06 -7.63
N THR A 200 19.83 -11.34 -7.34
CA THR A 200 19.55 -12.37 -8.36
C THR A 200 18.22 -12.09 -9.08
N TYR A 201 17.14 -11.85 -8.34
CA TYR A 201 15.84 -11.60 -8.95
C TYR A 201 15.74 -10.22 -9.62
N VAL A 202 16.39 -9.20 -9.08
CA VAL A 202 16.55 -7.91 -9.78
C VAL A 202 17.29 -8.08 -11.09
N SER A 203 18.35 -8.92 -11.13
CA SER A 203 19.07 -9.23 -12.37
C SER A 203 18.19 -9.94 -13.40
N TYR A 204 17.39 -10.94 -12.96
CA TYR A 204 16.47 -11.64 -13.86
C TYR A 204 15.38 -10.71 -14.41
N LEU A 205 14.79 -9.90 -13.55
CA LEU A 205 13.76 -8.94 -13.94
C LEU A 205 14.32 -7.90 -14.93
N ARG A 206 15.50 -7.33 -14.65
CA ARG A 206 16.21 -6.44 -15.60
C ARG A 206 16.39 -7.08 -16.96
N LYS A 207 16.95 -8.29 -17.00
CA LYS A 207 17.19 -9.00 -18.26
C LYS A 207 15.93 -9.13 -19.11
N LYS A 208 14.77 -9.36 -18.48
CA LYS A 208 13.49 -9.49 -19.19
C LYS A 208 12.95 -8.15 -19.64
N LEU A 209 12.99 -7.14 -18.79
CA LEU A 209 12.53 -5.80 -19.13
C LEU A 209 13.44 -5.14 -20.18
N GLU A 210 14.77 -5.21 -20.00
CA GLU A 210 15.75 -4.57 -20.89
C GLU A 210 15.88 -5.25 -22.26
N ALA A 211 15.31 -6.45 -22.43
CA ALA A 211 15.22 -7.10 -23.73
C ALA A 211 14.35 -6.32 -24.73
N VAL A 212 13.44 -5.48 -24.25
CA VAL A 212 12.45 -4.75 -25.07
C VAL A 212 12.48 -3.23 -24.89
N GLY A 213 13.36 -2.69 -24.03
CA GLY A 213 13.45 -1.25 -23.82
C GLY A 213 14.63 -0.82 -22.94
N PRO A 214 14.81 0.48 -22.72
CA PRO A 214 15.91 1.01 -21.92
C PRO A 214 15.80 0.59 -20.45
N PRO A 215 16.91 0.62 -19.68
CA PRO A 215 16.91 0.28 -18.26
C PRO A 215 15.92 1.15 -17.46
N LEU A 216 15.06 0.51 -16.66
CA LEU A 216 14.14 1.19 -15.74
C LEU A 216 14.47 0.93 -14.28
N ILE A 217 15.07 -0.24 -13.95
CA ILE A 217 15.47 -0.56 -12.59
C ILE A 217 16.92 -0.17 -12.40
N HIS A 218 17.19 0.79 -11.53
CA HIS A 218 18.53 1.32 -11.28
C HIS A 218 19.05 0.92 -9.91
N THR A 219 20.36 0.64 -9.83
CA THR A 219 21.04 0.40 -8.54
C THR A 219 21.44 1.73 -7.92
N VAL A 220 21.03 1.96 -6.68
CA VAL A 220 21.52 3.05 -5.85
C VAL A 220 22.56 2.46 -4.90
N ARG A 221 23.86 2.74 -5.17
CA ARG A 221 24.98 2.15 -4.44
C ARG A 221 24.82 2.27 -2.94
N LEU A 222 25.05 1.17 -2.21
CA LEU A 222 24.97 1.05 -0.75
C LEU A 222 23.55 1.26 -0.15
N VAL A 223 22.52 1.55 -0.97
CA VAL A 223 21.15 1.81 -0.49
C VAL A 223 20.21 0.71 -0.98
N GLY A 224 20.11 0.47 -2.31
CA GLY A 224 19.14 -0.48 -2.86
C GLY A 224 18.87 -0.27 -4.34
N TYR A 225 17.60 -0.31 -4.72
CA TYR A 225 17.14 -0.23 -6.11
C TYR A 225 16.00 0.76 -6.26
N ALA A 226 15.85 1.36 -7.43
CA ALA A 226 14.76 2.26 -7.74
C ALA A 226 14.25 2.03 -9.18
N LEU A 227 12.93 2.06 -9.36
CA LEU A 227 12.29 2.12 -10.66
C LEU A 227 12.22 3.58 -11.10
N ARG A 228 12.91 3.95 -12.18
CA ARG A 228 12.92 5.30 -12.74
C ARG A 228 13.27 5.29 -14.21
N GLU A 229 12.82 6.28 -14.93
CA GLU A 229 13.25 6.49 -16.31
C GLU A 229 14.76 6.80 -16.35
N PRO A 230 15.45 6.42 -17.43
CA PRO A 230 16.82 6.87 -17.63
C PRO A 230 16.85 8.40 -17.63
N ALA A 231 17.87 8.98 -17.00
CA ALA A 231 18.05 10.43 -17.08
C ALA A 231 18.17 10.81 -18.57
N GLY A 232 17.25 11.65 -19.06
CA GLY A 232 17.34 12.17 -20.42
C GLY A 232 18.68 12.87 -20.62
N GLU A 233 19.34 12.55 -21.73
CA GLU A 233 20.53 13.28 -22.19
C GLU A 233 20.20 14.74 -22.48
#